data_1ff7143dc18d21999a773e6b10f5daf4
#
_entry.id   1ff7143dc18d21999a773e6b10f5daf4
#
_cell.length_a   1.000
_cell.length_b   1.000
_cell.length_c   1.000
_cell.angle_alpha   90.00
_cell.angle_beta   90.00
_cell.angle_gamma   90.00
#
_symmetry.space_group_name_H-M   'P 1'
#
loop_
_entity.id
_entity.type
_entity.pdbx_description
1 polymer ?
#
loop_
_entity_poly.entity_id
_entity_poly.type
_entity_poly.pdbx_seq_one_letter_code
_entity_poly.pdbx_strand_id
1 'polypeptide(L)'
;MGVTLKARIAEEAKALGFDAVRFTSADAVDGAGEALNAFLAEDRQGDMGWLARTAERRKAPRALWSEAQSVILLGLNYDRTGDPLAILKERSRGAISIYAQGADYHDVLKAKLKPLATRVQELTGGQVKIFVDTAPVMEKPLAARAGLGWQGKHTNLVSREFGSWLFIGSIFTDAEIAPDAPEEDHCGACRRCLDICPTGAFTAPYQIDARACISYLTIEHKGHIAPRFRAAMGNRIFGCDDCLGVCPWNKFAHAACETKLSVRAESNNPALAELLQLDDAAFRARFRGTPIKRTGRDRFLRNVLIAAGNSGDPMLVPLVEARLADDSPIVRAMAVWALSRLAPSRFSALRTTHANDPDPAVRAEWTREAA
;
A
#
# COMPACT_ATOMS: atom_id res chain seq x y z
N MET A 1 -44.07 -7.27 -1.62
CA MET A 1 -42.91 -8.04 -1.04
C MET A 1 -42.07 -7.07 -0.21
N GLY A 2 -41.85 -7.33 1.06
CA GLY A 2 -41.02 -6.46 1.93
C GLY A 2 -39.58 -6.45 1.49
N VAL A 3 -38.90 -5.29 1.59
CA VAL A 3 -37.46 -5.16 1.32
C VAL A 3 -36.68 -6.04 2.30
N THR A 4 -35.78 -6.89 1.79
CA THR A 4 -34.98 -7.80 2.62
C THR A 4 -33.97 -7.04 3.50
N LEU A 5 -33.52 -7.62 4.62
CA LEU A 5 -32.51 -7.03 5.48
C LEU A 5 -31.25 -6.64 4.69
N LYS A 6 -30.74 -7.53 3.84
CA LYS A 6 -29.60 -7.26 2.94
C LYS A 6 -29.82 -6.06 2.05
N ALA A 7 -30.97 -5.96 1.41
CA ALA A 7 -31.30 -4.83 0.53
C ALA A 7 -31.32 -3.50 1.31
N ARG A 8 -31.89 -3.48 2.52
CA ARG A 8 -31.88 -2.30 3.39
C ARG A 8 -30.48 -1.87 3.77
N ILE A 9 -29.62 -2.82 4.19
CA ILE A 9 -28.23 -2.51 4.52
C ILE A 9 -27.47 -2.00 3.29
N ALA A 10 -27.71 -2.59 2.11
CA ALA A 10 -27.09 -2.15 0.86
C ALA A 10 -27.52 -0.74 0.44
N GLU A 11 -28.79 -0.39 0.62
CA GLU A 11 -29.30 0.97 0.36
C GLU A 11 -28.65 2.00 1.31
N GLU A 12 -28.56 1.71 2.60
CA GLU A 12 -27.91 2.58 3.59
C GLU A 12 -26.42 2.77 3.26
N ALA A 13 -25.72 1.69 2.92
CA ALA A 13 -24.30 1.76 2.53
C ALA A 13 -24.10 2.60 1.27
N LYS A 14 -24.95 2.43 0.27
CA LYS A 14 -24.93 3.22 -0.96
C LYS A 14 -25.24 4.69 -0.70
N ALA A 15 -26.20 4.99 0.17
CA ALA A 15 -26.52 6.37 0.58
C ALA A 15 -25.33 7.04 1.31
N LEU A 16 -24.50 6.27 2.03
CA LEU A 16 -23.26 6.73 2.64
C LEU A 16 -22.08 6.81 1.64
N GLY A 17 -22.31 6.47 0.37
CA GLY A 17 -21.32 6.57 -0.70
C GLY A 17 -20.30 5.43 -0.74
N PHE A 18 -20.68 4.21 -0.32
CA PHE A 18 -19.95 3.00 -0.69
C PHE A 18 -20.33 2.56 -2.11
N ASP A 19 -19.33 2.13 -2.88
CA ASP A 19 -19.53 1.71 -4.26
C ASP A 19 -20.00 0.25 -4.37
N ALA A 20 -19.61 -0.59 -3.41
CA ALA A 20 -20.01 -1.99 -3.36
C ALA A 20 -20.27 -2.49 -1.93
N VAL A 21 -21.24 -3.40 -1.80
CA VAL A 21 -21.60 -4.05 -0.53
C VAL A 21 -21.83 -5.53 -0.80
N ARG A 22 -21.23 -6.40 0.01
CA ARG A 22 -21.39 -7.86 -0.07
C ARG A 22 -21.37 -8.47 1.33
N PHE A 23 -21.89 -9.67 1.45
CA PHE A 23 -22.10 -10.36 2.71
C PHE A 23 -21.47 -11.75 2.67
N THR A 24 -20.82 -12.14 3.76
CA THR A 24 -20.30 -13.51 3.91
C THR A 24 -20.47 -14.00 5.35
N SER A 25 -20.39 -15.31 5.55
CA SER A 25 -20.33 -15.91 6.87
C SER A 25 -19.00 -15.60 7.55
N ALA A 26 -19.01 -15.53 8.88
CA ALA A 26 -17.79 -15.46 9.68
C ALA A 26 -16.91 -16.72 9.57
N ASP A 27 -17.44 -17.82 9.04
CA ASP A 27 -16.74 -19.09 8.84
C ASP A 27 -16.16 -19.27 7.41
N ALA A 28 -16.24 -18.26 6.56
CA ALA A 28 -15.99 -18.37 5.12
C ALA A 28 -14.51 -18.21 4.68
N VAL A 29 -13.51 -18.41 5.56
CA VAL A 29 -12.09 -18.12 5.28
C VAL A 29 -11.19 -19.39 5.15
N ASP A 30 -11.70 -20.43 4.53
CA ASP A 30 -10.96 -21.68 4.33
C ASP A 30 -9.63 -21.42 3.58
N GLY A 31 -8.54 -22.01 4.10
CA GLY A 31 -7.20 -21.95 3.50
C GLY A 31 -6.43 -20.62 3.72
N ALA A 32 -7.07 -19.54 4.19
CA ALA A 32 -6.38 -18.26 4.38
C ALA A 32 -5.40 -18.30 5.56
N GLY A 33 -5.73 -19.04 6.63
CA GLY A 33 -4.85 -19.26 7.77
C GLY A 33 -3.60 -20.05 7.41
N GLU A 34 -3.73 -21.09 6.61
CA GLU A 34 -2.63 -21.92 6.11
C GLU A 34 -1.71 -21.12 5.20
N ALA A 35 -2.27 -20.32 4.29
CA ALA A 35 -1.50 -19.41 3.43
C ALA A 35 -0.71 -18.38 4.25
N LEU A 36 -1.30 -17.82 5.32
CA LEU A 36 -0.59 -16.92 6.25
C LEU A 36 0.54 -17.66 6.97
N ASN A 37 0.30 -18.86 7.46
CA ASN A 37 1.34 -19.65 8.14
C ASN A 37 2.51 -19.97 7.20
N ALA A 38 2.26 -20.36 5.96
CA ALA A 38 3.29 -20.61 4.95
C ALA A 38 4.10 -19.32 4.65
N PHE A 39 3.43 -18.17 4.52
CA PHE A 39 4.07 -16.87 4.33
C PHE A 39 5.00 -16.49 5.48
N LEU A 40 4.56 -16.74 6.73
CA LEU A 40 5.33 -16.45 7.94
C LEU A 40 6.49 -17.44 8.15
N ALA A 41 6.30 -18.72 7.81
CA ALA A 41 7.34 -19.75 7.95
C ALA A 41 8.58 -19.47 7.09
N GLU A 42 8.42 -18.72 5.99
CA GLU A 42 9.50 -18.30 5.11
C GLU A 42 10.01 -16.87 5.38
N ASP A 43 9.58 -16.23 6.47
CA ASP A 43 9.91 -14.85 6.84
C ASP A 43 9.60 -13.82 5.74
N ARG A 44 8.64 -14.13 4.85
CA ARG A 44 8.28 -13.27 3.71
C ARG A 44 7.65 -11.93 4.13
N GLN A 45 7.22 -11.79 5.39
CA GLN A 45 6.65 -10.57 5.97
C GLN A 45 7.69 -9.48 6.23
N GLY A 46 8.99 -9.82 6.30
CA GLY A 46 10.04 -8.86 6.65
C GLY A 46 9.77 -8.16 7.99
N ASP A 47 9.90 -6.82 8.03
CA ASP A 47 9.73 -6.01 9.26
C ASP A 47 8.29 -5.95 9.79
N MET A 48 7.32 -6.54 9.08
CA MET A 48 5.91 -6.60 9.51
C MET A 48 5.67 -7.67 10.57
N GLY A 49 6.47 -7.68 11.64
CA GLY A 49 6.37 -8.65 12.74
C GLY A 49 5.02 -8.66 13.47
N TRP A 50 4.18 -7.63 13.27
CA TRP A 50 2.81 -7.60 13.75
C TRP A 50 1.92 -8.67 13.09
N LEU A 51 2.25 -9.12 11.86
CA LEU A 51 1.55 -10.25 11.21
C LEU A 51 1.73 -11.54 12.03
N ALA A 52 2.97 -11.87 12.39
CA ALA A 52 3.26 -13.04 13.21
C ALA A 52 2.62 -12.96 14.60
N ARG A 53 2.73 -11.80 15.27
CA ARG A 53 2.14 -11.60 16.60
C ARG A 53 0.61 -11.74 16.65
N THR A 54 -0.07 -11.53 15.53
CA THR A 54 -1.54 -11.59 15.45
C THR A 54 -2.05 -12.71 14.55
N ALA A 55 -1.19 -13.67 14.16
CA ALA A 55 -1.50 -14.71 13.19
C ALA A 55 -2.74 -15.52 13.59
N GLU A 56 -2.82 -15.97 14.86
CA GLU A 56 -3.97 -16.73 15.36
C GLU A 56 -5.29 -15.96 15.22
N ARG A 57 -5.27 -14.67 15.52
CA ARG A 57 -6.47 -13.83 15.41
C ARG A 57 -6.86 -13.51 13.97
N ARG A 58 -5.91 -13.64 13.02
CA ARG A 58 -6.14 -13.40 11.59
C ARG A 58 -6.74 -14.57 10.86
N LYS A 59 -6.58 -15.79 11.37
CA LYS A 59 -6.99 -17.02 10.68
C LYS A 59 -8.47 -17.05 10.29
N ALA A 60 -9.34 -16.51 11.16
CA ALA A 60 -10.77 -16.45 10.91
C ALA A 60 -11.43 -15.30 11.68
N PRO A 61 -12.57 -14.78 11.21
CA PRO A 61 -13.34 -13.76 11.93
C PRO A 61 -13.67 -14.17 13.38
N ARG A 62 -14.06 -15.43 13.62
CA ARG A 62 -14.38 -15.94 14.95
C ARG A 62 -13.16 -16.06 15.88
N ALA A 63 -11.94 -16.15 15.35
CA ALA A 63 -10.73 -16.11 16.16
C ALA A 63 -10.47 -14.70 16.73
N LEU A 64 -10.99 -13.67 16.06
CA LEU A 64 -10.95 -12.28 16.53
C LEU A 64 -12.16 -11.94 17.43
N TRP A 65 -13.34 -12.47 17.09
CA TRP A 65 -14.58 -12.25 17.82
C TRP A 65 -15.46 -13.50 17.71
N SER A 66 -15.55 -14.27 18.79
CA SER A 66 -16.18 -15.59 18.85
C SER A 66 -17.67 -15.60 18.48
N GLU A 67 -18.37 -14.52 18.80
CA GLU A 67 -19.81 -14.36 18.55
C GLU A 67 -20.13 -13.94 17.11
N ALA A 68 -19.13 -13.58 16.30
CA ALA A 68 -19.36 -13.16 14.92
C ALA A 68 -20.09 -14.24 14.11
N GLN A 69 -21.19 -13.88 13.46
CA GLN A 69 -21.97 -14.74 12.58
C GLN A 69 -21.78 -14.32 11.10
N SER A 70 -21.78 -13.02 10.85
CA SER A 70 -21.71 -12.48 9.51
C SER A 70 -20.70 -11.35 9.39
N VAL A 71 -20.17 -11.20 8.19
CA VAL A 71 -19.25 -10.11 7.80
C VAL A 71 -19.84 -9.38 6.59
N ILE A 72 -19.99 -8.06 6.72
CA ILE A 72 -20.41 -7.16 5.64
C ILE A 72 -19.13 -6.53 5.09
N LEU A 73 -18.85 -6.74 3.81
CA LEU A 73 -17.70 -6.18 3.09
C LEU A 73 -18.16 -4.98 2.28
N LEU A 74 -17.46 -3.86 2.47
CA LEU A 74 -17.74 -2.59 1.81
C LEU A 74 -16.56 -2.25 0.90
N GLY A 75 -16.86 -1.96 -0.38
CA GLY A 75 -15.89 -1.46 -1.34
C GLY A 75 -16.01 0.05 -1.50
N LEU A 76 -14.91 0.76 -1.46
CA LEU A 76 -14.83 2.18 -1.82
C LEU A 76 -13.80 2.36 -2.94
N ASN A 77 -14.28 2.80 -4.09
CA ASN A 77 -13.45 3.00 -5.28
C ASN A 77 -12.49 4.17 -5.08
N TYR A 78 -11.22 3.97 -5.50
CA TYR A 78 -10.19 5.02 -5.51
C TYR A 78 -9.52 5.20 -6.88
N ASP A 79 -10.11 4.62 -7.93
CA ASP A 79 -9.59 4.73 -9.29
C ASP A 79 -9.54 6.18 -9.77
N ARG A 80 -8.66 6.41 -10.73
CA ARG A 80 -8.44 7.70 -11.39
C ARG A 80 -8.39 7.54 -12.89
N THR A 81 -8.79 8.57 -13.58
CA THR A 81 -8.63 8.63 -15.04
C THR A 81 -7.14 8.69 -15.40
N GLY A 82 -6.74 7.91 -16.40
CA GLY A 82 -5.40 7.91 -16.96
C GLY A 82 -4.54 6.69 -16.58
N ASP A 83 -3.33 6.67 -17.11
CA ASP A 83 -2.37 5.60 -16.84
C ASP A 83 -1.61 5.89 -15.54
N PRO A 84 -1.77 5.09 -14.47
CA PRO A 84 -1.08 5.29 -13.21
C PRO A 84 0.44 5.11 -13.33
N LEU A 85 0.91 4.46 -14.39
CA LEU A 85 2.33 4.22 -14.63
C LEU A 85 3.01 5.29 -15.48
N ALA A 86 2.25 6.24 -16.05
CA ALA A 86 2.81 7.31 -16.87
C ALA A 86 3.90 8.12 -16.16
N ILE A 87 3.73 8.36 -14.85
CA ILE A 87 4.68 9.09 -14.00
C ILE A 87 6.06 8.44 -13.93
N LEU A 88 6.18 7.15 -14.18
CA LEU A 88 7.46 6.43 -14.15
C LEU A 88 8.44 6.91 -15.24
N LYS A 89 7.95 7.63 -16.25
CA LYS A 89 8.74 8.25 -17.30
C LYS A 89 9.31 9.61 -16.88
N GLU A 90 8.73 10.25 -15.88
CA GLU A 90 9.13 11.57 -15.38
C GLU A 90 10.14 11.45 -14.23
N ARG A 91 11.40 11.13 -14.57
CA ARG A 91 12.43 10.74 -13.60
C ARG A 91 12.80 11.81 -12.58
N SER A 92 12.52 13.09 -12.83
CA SER A 92 12.75 14.21 -11.89
C SER A 92 11.61 14.40 -10.87
N ARG A 93 10.56 13.57 -10.97
CA ARG A 93 9.41 13.60 -10.08
C ARG A 93 9.29 12.29 -9.30
N GLY A 94 8.80 12.38 -8.06
CA GLY A 94 8.57 11.20 -7.21
C GLY A 94 7.22 10.56 -7.49
N ALA A 95 7.20 9.27 -7.86
CA ALA A 95 5.97 8.51 -8.03
C ALA A 95 5.41 8.09 -6.66
N ILE A 96 4.21 8.56 -6.37
CA ILE A 96 3.41 8.17 -5.20
C ILE A 96 2.25 7.31 -5.69
N SER A 97 2.06 6.14 -5.08
CA SER A 97 0.93 5.26 -5.40
C SER A 97 -0.40 6.00 -5.28
N ILE A 98 -1.31 5.77 -6.23
CA ILE A 98 -2.55 6.55 -6.35
C ILE A 98 -3.42 6.47 -5.10
N TYR A 99 -3.38 5.37 -4.36
CA TYR A 99 -4.14 5.22 -3.12
C TYR A 99 -3.73 6.23 -2.02
N ALA A 100 -2.49 6.72 -2.07
CA ALA A 100 -1.92 7.61 -1.05
C ALA A 100 -1.90 9.09 -1.45
N GLN A 101 -2.38 9.43 -2.63
CA GLN A 101 -2.34 10.82 -3.13
C GLN A 101 -3.50 11.69 -2.60
N GLY A 102 -4.55 11.09 -2.02
CA GLY A 102 -5.68 11.77 -1.38
C GLY A 102 -5.59 11.85 0.15
N ALA A 103 -6.74 12.02 0.81
CA ALA A 103 -6.83 11.88 2.25
C ALA A 103 -6.52 10.45 2.72
N ASP A 104 -6.17 10.30 3.99
CA ASP A 104 -5.96 8.98 4.59
C ASP A 104 -7.26 8.15 4.51
N TYR A 105 -7.22 7.10 3.68
CA TYR A 105 -8.39 6.26 3.42
C TYR A 105 -8.92 5.57 4.68
N HIS A 106 -8.09 5.33 5.69
CA HIS A 106 -8.55 4.80 6.96
C HIS A 106 -9.56 5.73 7.63
N ASP A 107 -9.31 7.03 7.59
CA ASP A 107 -10.21 8.02 8.19
C ASP A 107 -11.47 8.18 7.34
N VAL A 108 -11.33 8.15 6.01
CA VAL A 108 -12.47 8.25 5.07
C VAL A 108 -13.42 7.08 5.24
N LEU A 109 -12.88 5.83 5.22
CA LEU A 109 -13.70 4.64 5.42
C LEU A 109 -14.33 4.59 6.82
N LYS A 110 -13.57 4.85 7.88
CA LYS A 110 -14.08 4.86 9.25
C LYS A 110 -15.22 5.85 9.44
N ALA A 111 -15.13 7.04 8.81
CA ALA A 111 -16.20 8.04 8.87
C ALA A 111 -17.51 7.55 8.24
N LYS A 112 -17.44 6.70 7.19
CA LYS A 112 -18.59 6.08 6.53
C LYS A 112 -19.07 4.82 7.26
N LEU A 113 -18.15 4.00 7.77
CA LEU A 113 -18.48 2.75 8.46
C LEU A 113 -19.20 2.98 9.78
N LYS A 114 -18.86 4.01 10.56
CA LYS A 114 -19.50 4.29 11.85
C LYS A 114 -21.01 4.47 11.74
N PRO A 115 -21.57 5.39 10.92
CA PRO A 115 -23.01 5.53 10.79
C PRO A 115 -23.65 4.28 10.21
N LEU A 116 -23.00 3.59 9.25
CA LEU A 116 -23.53 2.34 8.72
C LEU A 116 -23.62 1.24 9.80
N ALA A 117 -22.60 1.12 10.64
CA ALA A 117 -22.58 0.15 11.74
C ALA A 117 -23.74 0.41 12.72
N THR A 118 -24.04 1.66 13.05
CA THR A 118 -25.22 2.02 13.87
C THR A 118 -26.51 1.56 13.18
N ARG A 119 -26.64 1.80 11.86
CA ARG A 119 -27.82 1.35 11.10
C ARG A 119 -27.92 -0.19 11.05
N VAL A 120 -26.82 -0.89 10.85
CA VAL A 120 -26.79 -2.37 10.92
C VAL A 120 -27.27 -2.86 12.27
N GLN A 121 -26.78 -2.27 13.36
CA GLN A 121 -27.21 -2.61 14.72
C GLN A 121 -28.72 -2.38 14.93
N GLU A 122 -29.25 -1.26 14.48
CA GLU A 122 -30.68 -0.96 14.57
C GLU A 122 -31.53 -1.96 13.74
N LEU A 123 -31.06 -2.34 12.56
CA LEU A 123 -31.77 -3.22 11.64
C LEU A 123 -31.75 -4.69 12.09
N THR A 124 -30.67 -5.12 12.75
CA THR A 124 -30.44 -6.52 13.15
C THR A 124 -30.76 -6.78 14.62
N GLY A 125 -30.68 -5.75 15.47
CA GLY A 125 -30.68 -5.89 16.93
C GLY A 125 -29.39 -6.48 17.49
N GLY A 126 -28.41 -6.84 16.65
CA GLY A 126 -27.16 -7.46 17.04
C GLY A 126 -26.05 -6.45 17.34
N GLN A 127 -24.95 -6.95 17.89
CA GLN A 127 -23.73 -6.17 18.07
C GLN A 127 -22.94 -6.06 16.76
N VAL A 128 -22.12 -5.01 16.64
CA VAL A 128 -21.29 -4.77 15.45
C VAL A 128 -19.89 -4.31 15.83
N LYS A 129 -18.90 -4.68 15.01
CA LYS A 129 -17.51 -4.19 15.07
C LYS A 129 -17.05 -3.79 13.70
N ILE A 130 -16.38 -2.64 13.58
CA ILE A 130 -15.87 -2.11 12.30
C ILE A 130 -14.36 -2.28 12.19
N PHE A 131 -13.89 -2.61 10.99
CA PHE A 131 -12.48 -2.77 10.72
C PHE A 131 -12.10 -2.15 9.38
N VAL A 132 -10.90 -1.57 9.33
CA VAL A 132 -10.26 -1.05 8.12
C VAL A 132 -8.77 -1.30 8.28
N ASP A 133 -8.20 -2.23 7.51
CA ASP A 133 -6.77 -2.51 7.32
C ASP A 133 -5.94 -2.74 8.62
N THR A 134 -6.04 -1.85 9.60
CA THR A 134 -5.19 -1.87 10.81
C THR A 134 -5.51 -2.97 11.82
N ALA A 135 -6.65 -3.65 11.67
CA ALA A 135 -7.06 -4.76 12.55
C ALA A 135 -6.49 -6.11 12.07
N PRO A 136 -6.43 -7.12 12.94
CA PRO A 136 -6.03 -8.47 12.56
C PRO A 136 -7.14 -9.20 11.78
N VAL A 137 -7.56 -8.65 10.66
CA VAL A 137 -8.56 -9.19 9.73
C VAL A 137 -7.91 -9.40 8.37
N MET A 138 -8.24 -10.49 7.70
CA MET A 138 -7.83 -10.75 6.32
C MET A 138 -8.95 -10.35 5.36
N GLU A 139 -9.07 -9.03 5.12
CA GLU A 139 -10.18 -8.45 4.35
C GLU A 139 -10.25 -8.98 2.92
N LYS A 140 -9.12 -9.21 2.24
CA LYS A 140 -9.09 -9.66 0.85
C LYS A 140 -9.69 -11.06 0.65
N PRO A 141 -9.31 -12.10 1.43
CA PRO A 141 -9.99 -13.40 1.40
C PRO A 141 -11.49 -13.31 1.70
N LEU A 142 -11.87 -12.54 2.72
CA LEU A 142 -13.28 -12.33 3.07
C LEU A 142 -14.04 -11.64 1.93
N ALA A 143 -13.46 -10.63 1.30
CA ALA A 143 -14.04 -9.93 0.16
C ALA A 143 -14.27 -10.86 -1.03
N ALA A 144 -13.34 -11.77 -1.30
CA ALA A 144 -13.49 -12.77 -2.35
C ALA A 144 -14.62 -13.76 -2.02
N ARG A 145 -14.71 -14.22 -0.78
CA ARG A 145 -15.79 -15.10 -0.32
C ARG A 145 -17.15 -14.42 -0.31
N ALA A 146 -17.18 -13.11 -0.14
CA ALA A 146 -18.40 -12.32 -0.22
C ALA A 146 -18.84 -12.00 -1.66
N GLY A 147 -18.02 -12.30 -2.67
CA GLY A 147 -18.31 -11.94 -4.06
C GLY A 147 -18.06 -10.46 -4.40
N LEU A 148 -17.21 -9.75 -3.61
CA LEU A 148 -16.81 -8.39 -3.92
C LEU A 148 -15.80 -8.35 -5.08
N GLY A 149 -15.14 -9.45 -5.34
CA GLY A 149 -14.14 -9.69 -6.35
C GLY A 149 -13.37 -10.97 -6.03
N TRP A 150 -12.24 -11.20 -6.66
CA TRP A 150 -11.35 -12.33 -6.35
C TRP A 150 -9.95 -11.82 -5.97
N GLN A 151 -9.20 -12.64 -5.26
CA GLN A 151 -7.81 -12.35 -4.99
C GLN A 151 -6.97 -12.70 -6.23
N GLY A 152 -6.48 -11.68 -6.94
CA GLY A 152 -5.74 -11.86 -8.18
C GLY A 152 -4.32 -12.43 -7.97
N LYS A 153 -3.64 -12.81 -9.06
CA LYS A 153 -2.25 -13.32 -9.03
C LYS A 153 -1.25 -12.37 -8.36
N HIS A 154 -1.55 -11.07 -8.33
CA HIS A 154 -0.77 -10.05 -7.61
C HIS A 154 -1.15 -9.92 -6.12
N THR A 155 -1.91 -10.85 -5.56
CA THR A 155 -2.32 -10.92 -4.14
C THR A 155 -3.26 -9.80 -3.65
N ASN A 156 -3.70 -8.90 -4.52
CA ASN A 156 -4.70 -7.90 -4.21
C ASN A 156 -6.09 -8.29 -4.75
N LEU A 157 -7.14 -7.65 -4.22
CA LEU A 157 -8.49 -7.85 -4.71
C LEU A 157 -8.62 -7.29 -6.13
N VAL A 158 -9.32 -8.01 -6.99
CA VAL A 158 -9.74 -7.57 -8.33
C VAL A 158 -11.26 -7.67 -8.40
N SER A 159 -11.90 -6.58 -8.77
CA SER A 159 -13.34 -6.50 -9.00
C SER A 159 -13.67 -6.49 -10.49
N ARG A 160 -14.83 -7.04 -10.88
CA ARG A 160 -15.34 -6.94 -12.26
C ARG A 160 -15.66 -5.51 -12.65
N GLU A 161 -16.13 -4.69 -11.69
CA GLU A 161 -16.62 -3.33 -11.93
C GLU A 161 -15.55 -2.27 -11.69
N PHE A 162 -14.64 -2.53 -10.71
CA PHE A 162 -13.68 -1.52 -10.23
C PHE A 162 -12.22 -1.92 -10.48
N GLY A 163 -11.96 -3.00 -11.21
CA GLY A 163 -10.60 -3.49 -11.43
C GLY A 163 -9.87 -3.74 -10.11
N SER A 164 -8.65 -3.22 -9.98
CA SER A 164 -7.79 -3.38 -8.79
C SER A 164 -7.89 -2.21 -7.80
N TRP A 165 -8.90 -1.33 -7.92
CA TRP A 165 -8.92 -0.02 -7.29
C TRP A 165 -9.97 0.12 -6.18
N LEU A 166 -10.14 -0.91 -5.33
CA LEU A 166 -11.05 -0.89 -4.20
C LEU A 166 -10.31 -0.88 -2.86
N PHE A 167 -10.62 0.09 -2.01
CA PHE A 167 -10.43 -0.04 -0.58
C PHE A 167 -11.51 -0.95 0.01
N ILE A 168 -11.15 -1.69 1.04
CA ILE A 168 -12.06 -2.61 1.72
C ILE A 168 -12.28 -2.12 3.14
N GLY A 169 -13.55 -2.02 3.52
CA GLY A 169 -13.95 -1.88 4.91
C GLY A 169 -14.81 -3.08 5.30
N SER A 170 -14.86 -3.42 6.59
CA SER A 170 -15.70 -4.52 7.05
C SER A 170 -16.46 -4.19 8.32
N ILE A 171 -17.68 -4.71 8.42
CA ILE A 171 -18.50 -4.71 9.63
C ILE A 171 -18.77 -6.17 9.98
N PHE A 172 -18.32 -6.60 11.15
CA PHE A 172 -18.67 -7.89 11.74
C PHE A 172 -19.91 -7.72 12.59
N THR A 173 -20.80 -8.72 12.60
CA THR A 173 -22.00 -8.73 13.44
C THR A 173 -22.26 -10.14 13.95
N ASP A 174 -22.86 -10.22 15.14
CA ASP A 174 -23.38 -11.46 15.74
C ASP A 174 -24.77 -11.82 15.19
N ALA A 175 -25.35 -10.98 14.34
CA ALA A 175 -26.57 -11.30 13.62
C ALA A 175 -26.28 -12.19 12.41
N GLU A 176 -27.16 -13.16 12.15
CA GLU A 176 -27.10 -13.99 10.96
C GLU A 176 -27.67 -13.23 9.75
N ILE A 177 -26.84 -13.07 8.71
CA ILE A 177 -27.23 -12.45 7.44
C ILE A 177 -26.84 -13.45 6.33
N ALA A 178 -27.79 -13.79 5.46
CA ALA A 178 -27.55 -14.72 4.37
C ALA A 178 -26.34 -14.28 3.50
N PRO A 179 -25.32 -15.14 3.29
CA PRO A 179 -24.14 -14.78 2.52
C PRO A 179 -24.49 -14.57 1.03
N ASP A 180 -23.63 -13.83 0.33
CA ASP A 180 -23.61 -13.79 -1.11
C ASP A 180 -22.76 -14.95 -1.67
N ALA A 181 -22.91 -15.25 -2.95
CA ALA A 181 -22.05 -16.22 -3.62
C ALA A 181 -20.61 -15.67 -3.75
N PRO A 182 -19.57 -16.48 -3.56
CA PRO A 182 -18.20 -16.06 -3.80
C PRO A 182 -17.97 -15.73 -5.27
N GLU A 183 -16.99 -14.86 -5.54
CA GLU A 183 -16.55 -14.59 -6.91
C GLU A 183 -15.47 -15.60 -7.30
N GLU A 184 -15.55 -16.07 -8.54
CA GLU A 184 -14.53 -16.97 -9.11
C GLU A 184 -13.29 -16.20 -9.58
N ASP A 185 -12.16 -16.90 -9.69
CA ASP A 185 -10.93 -16.31 -10.23
C ASP A 185 -10.99 -16.17 -11.75
N HIS A 186 -10.81 -14.95 -12.24
CA HIS A 186 -10.78 -14.63 -13.66
C HIS A 186 -9.39 -14.22 -14.18
N CYS A 187 -8.31 -14.53 -13.47
CA CYS A 187 -6.95 -14.27 -13.92
C CYS A 187 -6.55 -15.13 -15.13
N GLY A 188 -7.10 -16.35 -15.26
CA GLY A 188 -6.83 -17.27 -16.35
C GLY A 188 -5.33 -17.45 -16.65
N ALA A 189 -4.93 -17.40 -17.91
CA ALA A 189 -3.53 -17.48 -18.34
C ALA A 189 -2.74 -16.18 -18.22
N CYS A 190 -3.39 -15.05 -17.86
CA CYS A 190 -2.73 -13.76 -17.76
C CYS A 190 -1.65 -13.74 -16.67
N ARG A 191 -0.50 -13.12 -16.95
CA ARG A 191 0.60 -12.97 -16.01
C ARG A 191 1.25 -11.57 -16.04
N ARG A 192 0.56 -10.57 -16.59
CA ARG A 192 1.08 -9.19 -16.74
C ARG A 192 1.61 -8.61 -15.44
N CYS A 193 0.88 -8.81 -14.33
CA CYS A 193 1.27 -8.32 -13.01
C CYS A 193 2.54 -8.98 -12.45
N LEU A 194 2.79 -10.24 -12.80
CA LEU A 194 4.00 -10.97 -12.41
C LEU A 194 5.20 -10.47 -13.21
N ASP A 195 5.00 -10.27 -14.52
CA ASP A 195 6.05 -9.92 -15.47
C ASP A 195 6.50 -8.45 -15.35
N ILE A 196 5.60 -7.54 -14.95
CA ILE A 196 5.92 -6.11 -14.79
C ILE A 196 6.72 -5.81 -13.52
N CYS A 197 6.69 -6.67 -12.50
CA CYS A 197 7.30 -6.39 -11.20
C CYS A 197 8.82 -6.19 -11.32
N PRO A 198 9.35 -4.97 -11.11
CA PRO A 198 10.76 -4.68 -11.41
C PRO A 198 11.74 -5.33 -10.44
N THR A 199 11.25 -5.83 -9.31
CA THR A 199 12.06 -6.50 -8.28
C THR A 199 11.80 -8.00 -8.19
N GLY A 200 10.91 -8.54 -9.03
CA GLY A 200 10.57 -9.97 -9.00
C GLY A 200 9.96 -10.42 -7.67
N ALA A 201 9.13 -9.59 -7.04
CA ALA A 201 8.57 -9.88 -5.72
C ALA A 201 7.60 -11.07 -5.69
N PHE A 202 7.06 -11.49 -6.84
CA PHE A 202 6.14 -12.64 -6.91
C PHE A 202 6.94 -13.95 -7.09
N THR A 203 6.89 -14.81 -6.08
CA THR A 203 7.55 -16.12 -6.11
C THR A 203 6.78 -17.14 -6.94
N ALA A 204 5.46 -16.98 -7.02
CA ALA A 204 4.52 -17.73 -7.85
C ALA A 204 3.24 -16.89 -8.00
N PRO A 205 2.32 -17.25 -8.92
CA PRO A 205 0.97 -16.70 -8.91
C PRO A 205 0.35 -16.80 -7.51
N TYR A 206 -0.28 -15.71 -7.05
CA TYR A 206 -0.92 -15.60 -5.72
C TYR A 206 0.04 -15.63 -4.53
N GLN A 207 1.34 -15.56 -4.76
CA GLN A 207 2.37 -15.57 -3.71
C GLN A 207 3.35 -14.41 -3.90
N ILE A 208 3.61 -13.69 -2.82
CA ILE A 208 4.53 -12.56 -2.81
C ILE A 208 5.57 -12.72 -1.69
N ASP A 209 6.81 -12.33 -1.97
CA ASP A 209 7.80 -12.03 -0.94
C ASP A 209 7.78 -10.52 -0.68
N ALA A 210 7.22 -10.10 0.45
CA ALA A 210 7.13 -8.67 0.77
C ALA A 210 8.51 -8.01 0.84
N ARG A 211 9.57 -8.74 1.22
CA ARG A 211 10.94 -8.22 1.33
C ARG A 211 11.50 -7.70 0.00
N ALA A 212 10.94 -8.16 -1.13
CA ALA A 212 11.28 -7.69 -2.46
C ALA A 212 10.26 -6.69 -3.03
N CYS A 213 9.08 -6.53 -2.42
CA CYS A 213 8.02 -5.65 -2.92
C CYS A 213 8.37 -4.17 -2.69
N ILE A 214 8.33 -3.35 -3.74
CA ILE A 214 8.63 -1.90 -3.63
C ILE A 214 7.64 -1.19 -2.70
N SER A 215 6.38 -1.61 -2.67
CA SER A 215 5.41 -1.05 -1.72
C SER A 215 5.86 -1.28 -0.27
N TYR A 216 6.25 -2.51 0.07
CA TYR A 216 6.83 -2.82 1.38
C TYR A 216 8.13 -2.04 1.64
N LEU A 217 9.06 -2.01 0.68
CA LEU A 217 10.35 -1.33 0.84
C LEU A 217 10.18 0.17 1.11
N THR A 218 9.21 0.81 0.48
CA THR A 218 8.99 2.25 0.62
C THR A 218 8.13 2.62 1.83
N ILE A 219 7.30 1.72 2.35
CA ILE A 219 6.31 2.01 3.41
C ILE A 219 6.70 1.36 4.74
N GLU A 220 6.98 0.05 4.74
CA GLU A 220 7.12 -0.75 5.96
C GLU A 220 8.58 -0.94 6.38
N HIS A 221 9.48 -1.14 5.43
CA HIS A 221 10.89 -1.41 5.71
C HIS A 221 11.57 -0.23 6.42
N LYS A 222 12.16 -0.51 7.59
CA LYS A 222 12.72 0.52 8.48
C LYS A 222 14.19 0.82 8.23
N GLY A 223 14.92 -0.15 7.71
CA GLY A 223 16.38 -0.09 7.53
C GLY A 223 16.85 0.48 6.19
N HIS A 224 18.09 0.20 5.87
CA HIS A 224 18.72 0.49 4.58
C HIS A 224 18.18 -0.44 3.50
N ILE A 225 17.78 0.12 2.37
CA ILE A 225 17.33 -0.66 1.22
C ILE A 225 18.53 -1.33 0.55
N ALA A 226 18.45 -2.64 0.36
CA ALA A 226 19.52 -3.42 -0.26
C ALA A 226 19.84 -2.92 -1.68
N PRO A 227 21.13 -2.83 -2.05
CA PRO A 227 21.56 -2.26 -3.34
C PRO A 227 20.87 -2.85 -4.55
N ARG A 228 20.62 -4.17 -4.55
CA ARG A 228 19.95 -4.89 -5.65
C ARG A 228 18.56 -4.36 -6.01
N PHE A 229 17.89 -3.65 -5.10
CA PHE A 229 16.54 -3.11 -5.35
C PHE A 229 16.55 -1.66 -5.80
N ARG A 230 17.59 -0.88 -5.44
CA ARG A 230 17.57 0.59 -5.57
C ARG A 230 17.38 1.06 -7.02
N ALA A 231 18.09 0.47 -7.98
CA ALA A 231 17.93 0.82 -9.39
C ALA A 231 16.53 0.45 -9.92
N ALA A 232 16.04 -0.73 -9.54
CA ALA A 232 14.72 -1.23 -9.94
C ALA A 232 13.56 -0.40 -9.37
N MET A 233 13.76 0.28 -8.22
CA MET A 233 12.75 1.17 -7.65
C MET A 233 12.44 2.38 -8.55
N GLY A 234 13.38 2.80 -9.41
CA GLY A 234 13.19 3.95 -10.28
C GLY A 234 12.87 5.22 -9.48
N ASN A 235 11.79 5.89 -9.82
CA ASN A 235 11.31 7.09 -9.12
C ASN A 235 10.17 6.83 -8.12
N ARG A 236 9.90 5.57 -7.75
CA ARG A 236 8.86 5.21 -6.78
C ARG A 236 9.30 5.56 -5.37
N ILE A 237 8.64 6.54 -4.75
CA ILE A 237 9.01 7.07 -3.43
C ILE A 237 8.04 6.62 -2.32
N PHE A 238 6.81 6.24 -2.67
CA PHE A 238 5.82 5.75 -1.71
C PHE A 238 4.80 4.83 -2.39
N GLY A 239 4.79 3.55 -2.04
CA GLY A 239 3.97 2.55 -2.70
C GLY A 239 4.46 2.18 -4.10
N CYS A 240 3.67 1.35 -4.78
CA CYS A 240 3.98 0.88 -6.13
C CYS A 240 2.69 0.37 -6.78
N ASP A 241 2.36 0.89 -7.95
CA ASP A 241 1.14 0.54 -8.66
C ASP A 241 1.37 -0.40 -9.85
N ASP A 242 2.61 -0.86 -10.10
CA ASP A 242 2.96 -1.60 -11.30
C ASP A 242 2.06 -2.80 -11.54
N CYS A 243 1.91 -3.69 -10.55
CA CYS A 243 1.12 -4.90 -10.68
C CYS A 243 -0.40 -4.62 -10.76
N LEU A 244 -0.86 -3.56 -10.10
CA LEU A 244 -2.26 -3.13 -10.17
C LEU A 244 -2.55 -2.44 -11.50
N GLY A 245 -1.69 -1.50 -11.93
CA GLY A 245 -1.87 -0.68 -13.12
C GLY A 245 -1.96 -1.48 -14.43
N VAL A 246 -1.23 -2.61 -14.55
CA VAL A 246 -1.26 -3.44 -15.76
C VAL A 246 -2.39 -4.47 -15.78
N CYS A 247 -3.21 -4.54 -14.73
CA CYS A 247 -4.29 -5.50 -14.66
C CYS A 247 -5.32 -5.23 -15.77
N PRO A 248 -5.62 -6.20 -16.66
CA PRO A 248 -6.54 -5.97 -17.77
C PRO A 248 -7.99 -5.71 -17.32
N TRP A 249 -8.33 -6.06 -16.07
CA TRP A 249 -9.65 -5.80 -15.50
C TRP A 249 -9.88 -4.32 -15.20
N ASN A 250 -8.82 -3.50 -15.14
CA ASN A 250 -8.94 -2.04 -14.98
C ASN A 250 -9.68 -1.36 -16.14
N LYS A 251 -9.82 -2.04 -17.30
CA LYS A 251 -10.63 -1.51 -18.42
C LYS A 251 -12.10 -1.29 -18.07
N PHE A 252 -12.60 -1.92 -17.02
CA PHE A 252 -13.97 -1.76 -16.52
C PHE A 252 -14.04 -0.75 -15.36
N ALA A 253 -12.92 -0.35 -14.82
CA ALA A 253 -12.86 0.62 -13.74
C ALA A 253 -13.31 2.02 -14.25
N HIS A 254 -13.84 2.80 -13.33
CA HIS A 254 -14.27 4.17 -13.56
C HIS A 254 -13.83 5.07 -12.42
N ALA A 255 -13.67 6.36 -12.69
CA ALA A 255 -13.17 7.29 -11.69
C ALA A 255 -13.99 7.27 -10.40
N ALA A 256 -13.28 7.35 -9.26
CA ALA A 256 -13.89 7.41 -7.95
C ALA A 256 -14.76 8.66 -7.76
N CYS A 257 -15.88 8.51 -7.09
CA CYS A 257 -16.79 9.61 -6.74
C CYS A 257 -16.46 10.26 -5.40
N GLU A 258 -15.69 9.61 -4.53
CA GLU A 258 -15.34 10.13 -3.21
C GLU A 258 -14.33 11.30 -3.30
N THR A 259 -14.79 12.51 -3.08
CA THR A 259 -14.00 13.73 -3.24
C THR A 259 -12.83 13.84 -2.27
N LYS A 260 -12.91 13.23 -1.08
CA LYS A 260 -11.79 13.20 -0.10
C LYS A 260 -10.61 12.37 -0.58
N LEU A 261 -10.85 11.42 -1.49
CA LEU A 261 -9.80 10.62 -2.12
C LEU A 261 -9.18 11.31 -3.35
N SER A 262 -9.70 12.47 -3.77
CA SER A 262 -9.13 13.24 -4.87
C SER A 262 -7.68 13.62 -4.60
N VAL A 263 -6.90 13.73 -5.70
CA VAL A 263 -5.47 14.07 -5.64
C VAL A 263 -5.26 15.41 -4.96
N ARG A 264 -4.41 15.44 -3.95
CA ARG A 264 -3.93 16.67 -3.34
C ARG A 264 -2.69 17.17 -4.10
N ALA A 265 -2.59 18.48 -4.26
CA ALA A 265 -1.44 19.10 -4.95
C ALA A 265 -0.09 18.66 -4.37
N GLU A 266 -0.01 18.52 -3.03
CA GLU A 266 1.20 18.12 -2.31
C GLU A 266 1.64 16.69 -2.60
N SER A 267 0.70 15.81 -2.99
CA SER A 267 0.92 14.39 -3.28
C SER A 267 0.84 14.06 -4.77
N ASN A 268 0.59 15.05 -5.63
CA ASN A 268 0.49 14.87 -7.08
C ASN A 268 1.86 14.77 -7.73
N ASN A 269 2.54 13.65 -7.50
CA ASN A 269 3.84 13.35 -8.10
C ASN A 269 4.81 14.54 -8.03
N PRO A 270 5.19 14.96 -6.81
CA PRO A 270 5.96 16.18 -6.58
C PRO A 270 7.37 16.10 -7.15
N ALA A 271 7.97 17.26 -7.45
CA ALA A 271 9.36 17.34 -7.89
C ALA A 271 10.31 16.82 -6.81
N LEU A 272 11.31 16.01 -7.18
CA LEU A 272 12.32 15.49 -6.26
C LEU A 272 13.10 16.62 -5.58
N ALA A 273 13.36 17.72 -6.31
CA ALA A 273 14.05 18.89 -5.77
C ALA A 273 13.31 19.52 -4.57
N GLU A 274 11.98 19.58 -4.60
CA GLU A 274 11.18 20.08 -3.47
C GLU A 274 11.26 19.11 -2.28
N LEU A 275 11.14 17.82 -2.55
CA LEU A 275 11.11 16.79 -1.52
C LEU A 275 12.45 16.64 -0.80
N LEU A 276 13.56 16.80 -1.53
CA LEU A 276 14.91 16.75 -0.96
C LEU A 276 15.17 17.84 0.08
N GLN A 277 14.40 18.93 0.11
CA GLN A 277 14.55 20.04 1.04
C GLN A 277 13.74 19.90 2.34
N LEU A 278 12.88 18.89 2.45
CA LEU A 278 12.00 18.74 3.61
C LEU A 278 12.78 18.42 4.89
N ASP A 279 12.58 19.25 5.92
CA ASP A 279 12.80 18.90 7.31
C ASP A 279 11.59 18.16 7.91
N ASP A 280 11.63 17.78 9.18
CA ASP A 280 10.53 17.03 9.81
C ASP A 280 9.25 17.87 9.91
N ALA A 281 9.36 19.17 10.21
CA ALA A 281 8.20 20.05 10.33
C ALA A 281 7.51 20.25 8.98
N ALA A 282 8.28 20.53 7.92
CA ALA A 282 7.78 20.69 6.56
C ALA A 282 7.18 19.38 6.02
N PHE A 283 7.82 18.21 6.29
CA PHE A 283 7.28 16.89 5.94
C PHE A 283 5.92 16.66 6.60
N ARG A 284 5.81 16.89 7.91
CA ARG A 284 4.56 16.69 8.67
C ARG A 284 3.46 17.64 8.22
N ALA A 285 3.79 18.89 7.89
CA ALA A 285 2.85 19.88 7.36
C ALA A 285 2.35 19.46 5.97
N ARG A 286 3.27 19.12 5.04
CA ARG A 286 2.96 18.75 3.67
C ARG A 286 2.04 17.52 3.59
N PHE A 287 2.35 16.47 4.34
CA PHE A 287 1.62 15.20 4.28
C PHE A 287 0.58 15.00 5.39
N ARG A 288 0.15 16.09 6.02
CA ARG A 288 -0.88 16.05 7.06
C ARG A 288 -2.19 15.47 6.52
N GLY A 289 -2.71 14.42 7.21
CA GLY A 289 -3.97 13.76 6.85
C GLY A 289 -3.86 12.89 5.58
N THR A 290 -2.66 12.47 5.21
CA THR A 290 -2.40 11.45 4.18
C THR A 290 -1.74 10.21 4.80
N PRO A 291 -1.81 9.03 4.13
CA PRO A 291 -1.11 7.84 4.60
C PRO A 291 0.42 8.02 4.66
N ILE A 292 0.99 8.90 3.83
CA ILE A 292 2.43 9.16 3.72
C ILE A 292 3.03 9.61 5.05
N LYS A 293 2.31 10.43 5.82
CA LYS A 293 2.76 10.93 7.11
C LYS A 293 3.21 9.83 8.09
N ARG A 294 2.61 8.64 7.99
CA ARG A 294 2.89 7.49 8.88
C ARG A 294 4.30 6.92 8.70
N THR A 295 4.90 7.11 7.51
CA THR A 295 6.25 6.62 7.20
C THR A 295 7.33 7.37 8.00
N GLY A 296 7.10 8.63 8.32
CA GLY A 296 8.10 9.52 8.91
C GLY A 296 9.06 10.10 7.85
N ARG A 297 9.65 11.25 8.17
CA ARG A 297 10.52 12.01 7.28
C ARG A 297 11.72 11.19 6.79
N ASP A 298 12.40 10.48 7.66
CA ASP A 298 13.69 9.84 7.33
C ASP A 298 13.54 8.71 6.32
N ARG A 299 12.54 7.82 6.52
CA ARG A 299 12.26 6.76 5.55
C ARG A 299 11.75 7.32 4.22
N PHE A 300 10.96 8.38 4.27
CA PHE A 300 10.49 9.06 3.07
C PHE A 300 11.66 9.68 2.29
N LEU A 301 12.57 10.41 2.95
CA LEU A 301 13.76 10.99 2.32
C LEU A 301 14.73 9.92 1.81
N ARG A 302 14.88 8.80 2.51
CA ARG A 302 15.62 7.63 2.01
C ARG A 302 15.11 7.21 0.63
N ASN A 303 13.79 7.13 0.46
CA ASN A 303 13.17 6.75 -0.81
C ASN A 303 13.34 7.84 -1.88
N VAL A 304 13.18 9.11 -1.50
CA VAL A 304 13.40 10.26 -2.39
C VAL A 304 14.84 10.30 -2.92
N LEU A 305 15.82 10.02 -2.07
CA LEU A 305 17.23 9.96 -2.46
C LEU A 305 17.52 8.82 -3.44
N ILE A 306 16.87 7.65 -3.27
CA ILE A 306 16.95 6.57 -4.25
C ILE A 306 16.39 7.03 -5.60
N ALA A 307 15.23 7.69 -5.60
CA ALA A 307 14.65 8.25 -6.82
C ALA A 307 15.56 9.30 -7.46
N ALA A 308 16.17 10.18 -6.67
CA ALA A 308 17.14 11.17 -7.14
C ALA A 308 18.35 10.50 -7.81
N GLY A 309 18.94 9.48 -7.18
CA GLY A 309 20.04 8.72 -7.76
C GLY A 309 19.68 8.00 -9.08
N ASN A 310 18.41 7.66 -9.27
CA ASN A 310 17.89 7.06 -10.51
C ASN A 310 17.47 8.08 -11.57
N SER A 311 17.36 9.37 -11.21
CA SER A 311 16.84 10.40 -12.12
C SER A 311 17.77 10.70 -13.29
N GLY A 312 19.08 10.67 -13.05
CA GLY A 312 20.10 11.16 -13.98
C GLY A 312 20.13 12.69 -14.08
N ASP A 313 19.45 13.41 -13.19
CA ASP A 313 19.34 14.88 -13.20
C ASP A 313 20.47 15.52 -12.37
N PRO A 314 21.50 16.16 -13.02
CA PRO A 314 22.60 16.77 -12.32
C PRO A 314 22.18 17.97 -11.46
N MET A 315 21.03 18.58 -11.71
CA MET A 315 20.53 19.70 -10.92
C MET A 315 20.19 19.29 -9.48
N LEU A 316 20.01 18.00 -9.22
CA LEU A 316 19.76 17.49 -7.87
C LEU A 316 21.04 17.31 -7.03
N VAL A 317 22.23 17.37 -7.63
CA VAL A 317 23.51 17.11 -6.93
C VAL A 317 23.69 18.01 -5.70
N PRO A 318 23.50 19.32 -5.75
CA PRO A 318 23.67 20.16 -4.53
C PRO A 318 22.70 19.80 -3.41
N LEU A 319 21.46 19.41 -3.75
CA LEU A 319 20.44 19.00 -2.79
C LEU A 319 20.75 17.62 -2.17
N VAL A 320 21.32 16.71 -2.95
CA VAL A 320 21.80 15.40 -2.48
C VAL A 320 23.01 15.58 -1.57
N GLU A 321 23.98 16.43 -1.94
CA GLU A 321 25.15 16.72 -1.09
C GLU A 321 24.76 17.33 0.26
N ALA A 322 23.75 18.19 0.30
CA ALA A 322 23.25 18.75 1.55
C ALA A 322 22.72 17.66 2.52
N ARG A 323 22.32 16.49 2.02
CA ARG A 323 21.86 15.36 2.83
C ARG A 323 22.96 14.45 3.33
N LEU A 324 24.22 14.66 2.94
CA LEU A 324 25.37 13.96 3.53
C LEU A 324 25.60 14.31 5.00
N ALA A 325 25.11 15.47 5.45
CA ALA A 325 25.18 15.94 6.84
C ALA A 325 23.86 15.74 7.61
N ASP A 326 22.92 14.94 7.09
CA ASP A 326 21.63 14.71 7.75
C ASP A 326 21.81 13.91 9.05
N ASP A 327 21.00 14.17 10.08
CA ASP A 327 21.08 13.48 11.37
C ASP A 327 20.80 11.98 11.22
N SER A 328 19.93 11.60 10.27
CA SER A 328 19.52 10.22 10.05
C SER A 328 20.53 9.43 9.20
N PRO A 329 21.08 8.32 9.71
CA PRO A 329 22.05 7.52 8.96
C PRO A 329 21.45 6.88 7.69
N ILE A 330 20.15 6.54 7.68
CA ILE A 330 19.51 5.99 6.46
C ILE A 330 19.39 7.04 5.37
N VAL A 331 19.27 8.33 5.74
CA VAL A 331 19.27 9.46 4.80
C VAL A 331 20.69 9.68 4.28
N ARG A 332 21.71 9.78 5.17
CA ARG A 332 23.11 9.95 4.74
C ARG A 332 23.57 8.84 3.80
N ALA A 333 23.31 7.58 4.16
CA ALA A 333 23.70 6.45 3.31
C ALA A 333 23.09 6.53 1.90
N MET A 334 21.82 6.91 1.78
CA MET A 334 21.20 7.05 0.46
C MET A 334 21.61 8.33 -0.27
N ALA A 335 22.03 9.37 0.44
CA ALA A 335 22.67 10.54 -0.18
C ALA A 335 24.01 10.16 -0.82
N VAL A 336 24.84 9.36 -0.12
CA VAL A 336 26.09 8.82 -0.66
C VAL A 336 25.82 8.00 -1.94
N TRP A 337 24.88 7.08 -1.90
CA TRP A 337 24.51 6.26 -3.04
C TRP A 337 23.97 7.11 -4.21
N ALA A 338 23.10 8.08 -3.94
CA ALA A 338 22.59 8.97 -4.97
C ALA A 338 23.71 9.81 -5.62
N LEU A 339 24.63 10.31 -4.81
CA LEU A 339 25.79 11.07 -5.29
C LEU A 339 26.70 10.23 -6.18
N SER A 340 26.97 8.97 -5.80
CA SER A 340 27.80 8.06 -6.61
C SER A 340 27.24 7.85 -8.02
N ARG A 341 25.92 7.93 -8.17
CA ARG A 341 25.24 7.77 -9.46
C ARG A 341 25.12 9.06 -10.26
N LEU A 342 24.84 10.18 -9.59
CA LEU A 342 24.61 11.47 -10.25
C LEU A 342 25.90 12.20 -10.61
N ALA A 343 26.93 12.08 -9.75
CA ALA A 343 28.18 12.82 -9.87
C ALA A 343 29.37 11.97 -9.39
N PRO A 344 29.80 10.92 -10.12
CA PRO A 344 30.87 10.01 -9.73
C PRO A 344 32.20 10.70 -9.35
N SER A 345 32.58 11.75 -10.09
CA SER A 345 33.79 12.52 -9.80
C SER A 345 33.69 13.26 -8.46
N ARG A 346 32.51 13.82 -8.15
CA ARG A 346 32.23 14.49 -6.87
C ARG A 346 32.20 13.51 -5.72
N PHE A 347 31.59 12.35 -5.90
CA PHE A 347 31.62 11.24 -4.95
C PHE A 347 33.06 10.84 -4.61
N SER A 348 33.91 10.63 -5.64
CA SER A 348 35.30 10.28 -5.44
C SER A 348 36.10 11.34 -4.66
N ALA A 349 35.86 12.63 -4.94
CA ALA A 349 36.49 13.74 -4.24
C ALA A 349 36.09 13.84 -2.76
N LEU A 350 34.85 13.50 -2.41
CA LEU A 350 34.32 13.56 -1.04
C LEU A 350 34.60 12.29 -0.22
N ARG A 351 34.98 11.21 -0.85
CA ARG A 351 35.16 9.89 -0.22
C ARG A 351 36.13 9.91 0.96
N THR A 352 37.26 10.61 0.83
CA THR A 352 38.27 10.67 1.88
C THR A 352 37.84 11.49 3.09
N THR A 353 37.08 12.57 2.89
CA THR A 353 36.60 13.45 3.96
C THR A 353 35.45 12.85 4.76
N HIS A 354 34.68 11.94 4.14
CA HIS A 354 33.49 11.30 4.75
C HIS A 354 33.70 9.82 5.13
N ALA A 355 34.92 9.28 5.00
CA ALA A 355 35.25 7.88 5.30
C ALA A 355 34.96 7.47 6.76
N ASN A 356 34.91 8.43 7.69
CA ASN A 356 34.78 8.21 9.14
C ASN A 356 33.37 8.48 9.68
N ASP A 357 32.32 8.31 8.85
CA ASP A 357 30.93 8.44 9.36
C ASP A 357 30.72 7.48 10.54
N PRO A 358 30.06 7.90 11.64
CA PRO A 358 29.82 7.07 12.81
C PRO A 358 29.00 5.80 12.47
N ASP A 359 28.14 5.85 11.48
CA ASP A 359 27.30 4.71 11.08
C ASP A 359 28.05 3.78 10.10
N PRO A 360 28.14 2.47 10.40
CA PRO A 360 28.86 1.53 9.55
C PRO A 360 28.21 1.32 8.18
N ALA A 361 26.89 1.49 8.04
CA ALA A 361 26.22 1.35 6.75
C ALA A 361 26.47 2.56 5.85
N VAL A 362 26.62 3.76 6.43
CA VAL A 362 27.06 4.95 5.67
C VAL A 362 28.50 4.77 5.19
N ARG A 363 29.43 4.30 6.07
CA ARG A 363 30.81 3.99 5.64
C ARG A 363 30.84 2.95 4.52
N ALA A 364 30.00 1.92 4.60
CA ALA A 364 29.92 0.91 3.57
C ALA A 364 29.47 1.48 2.21
N GLU A 365 28.60 2.51 2.16
CA GLU A 365 28.24 3.17 0.91
C GLU A 365 29.42 3.94 0.29
N TRP A 366 30.28 4.58 1.09
CA TRP A 366 31.49 5.25 0.62
C TRP A 366 32.55 4.28 0.07
N THR A 367 32.55 3.02 0.48
CA THR A 367 33.49 2.00 0.00
C THR A 367 33.04 1.30 -1.27
N ARG A 368 31.75 1.45 -1.68
CA ARG A 368 31.25 0.87 -2.93
C ARG A 368 31.92 1.53 -4.13
N GLU A 369 32.12 0.75 -5.17
CA GLU A 369 32.49 1.30 -6.48
C GLU A 369 31.35 2.18 -6.99
N ALA A 370 31.72 3.28 -7.67
CA ALA A 370 30.73 4.12 -8.36
C ALA A 370 30.01 3.26 -9.40
N ALA A 371 28.69 3.22 -9.35
CA ALA A 371 27.87 2.35 -10.20
C ALA A 371 27.67 2.94 -11.61
#